data_2f0a3ac651ed025315f3756a17569693
#
_entry.id   2f0a3ac651ed025315f3756a17569693
#
_cell.length_a   1.000
_cell.length_b   1.000
_cell.length_c   1.000
_cell.angle_alpha   90.00
_cell.angle_beta   90.00
_cell.angle_gamma   90.00
#
_symmetry.space_group_name_H-M   'P 1'
#
loop_
_entity.id
_entity.type
_entity.pdbx_description
1 polymer ?
#
loop_
_entity_poly.entity_id
_entity_poly.type
_entity_poly.pdbx_seq_one_letter_code
_entity_poly.pdbx_strand_id
1 'polypeptide(L)'
;NATIHLLDHPDATIDALCGHIQAPDFPTDAEITTSPEEIRDIYRTGRGSIRMRAAWQREDGAVVLHALPYQVSGSKVLEQIAAQMQAKKLPMVSDLRDESDHEHPTRLVIVPRSNRVDLDAMMSHLFATTDLERTYRVNLNVIGMNGRPGVRSLDMVLRDWVQFRRQTVRRRLEYRLE
;
A
#
# COMPACT_ATOMS: atom_id res chain seq x y z
N ASN A 1 10.12 -1.32 16.07
CA ASN A 1 9.52 -2.06 17.20
C ASN A 1 9.70 -3.58 17.06
N ALA A 2 9.31 -4.22 15.92
CA ALA A 2 9.45 -5.68 15.73
C ALA A 2 10.89 -6.19 15.89
N THR A 3 11.87 -5.43 15.40
CA THR A 3 13.31 -5.77 15.54
C THR A 3 13.78 -5.70 16.99
N ILE A 4 13.28 -4.72 17.77
CA ILE A 4 13.56 -4.60 19.20
C ILE A 4 12.93 -5.81 19.91
N HIS A 5 11.68 -6.13 19.59
CA HIS A 5 11.00 -7.29 20.16
C HIS A 5 11.77 -8.59 19.89
N LEU A 6 12.37 -8.77 18.70
CA LEU A 6 13.24 -9.90 18.38
C LEU A 6 14.54 -9.94 19.16
N LEU A 7 15.09 -8.79 19.54
CA LEU A 7 16.30 -8.73 20.40
C LEU A 7 16.00 -9.20 21.82
N ASP A 8 14.84 -8.80 22.34
CA ASP A 8 14.39 -9.16 23.70
C ASP A 8 13.80 -10.59 23.75
N HIS A 9 13.19 -11.03 22.65
CA HIS A 9 12.54 -12.34 22.51
C HIS A 9 13.01 -13.05 21.23
N PRO A 10 14.21 -13.70 21.24
CA PRO A 10 14.79 -14.31 20.04
C PRO A 10 13.91 -15.40 19.41
N ASP A 11 13.05 -16.04 20.18
CA ASP A 11 12.13 -17.09 19.73
C ASP A 11 10.74 -16.58 19.36
N ALA A 12 10.55 -15.25 19.25
CA ALA A 12 9.27 -14.66 18.88
C ALA A 12 8.72 -15.27 17.59
N THR A 13 7.44 -15.61 17.60
CA THR A 13 6.75 -16.16 16.44
C THR A 13 6.42 -15.06 15.44
N ILE A 14 6.13 -15.45 14.19
CA ILE A 14 5.71 -14.50 13.17
C ILE A 14 4.43 -13.74 13.57
N ASP A 15 3.51 -14.41 14.29
CA ASP A 15 2.27 -13.79 14.76
C ASP A 15 2.55 -12.69 15.80
N ALA A 16 3.54 -12.90 16.68
CA ALA A 16 3.99 -11.85 17.61
C ALA A 16 4.61 -10.66 16.86
N LEU A 17 5.37 -10.91 15.78
CA LEU A 17 5.95 -9.87 14.94
C LEU A 17 4.88 -9.09 14.15
N CYS A 18 3.81 -9.75 13.72
CA CYS A 18 2.66 -9.13 13.06
C CYS A 18 1.90 -8.15 13.98
N GLY A 19 2.01 -8.30 15.29
CA GLY A 19 1.52 -7.30 16.25
C GLY A 19 2.24 -5.94 16.14
N HIS A 20 3.47 -5.94 15.62
CA HIS A 20 4.29 -4.74 15.39
C HIS A 20 4.31 -4.29 13.93
N ILE A 21 4.11 -5.22 12.98
CA ILE A 21 4.11 -4.96 11.54
C ILE A 21 2.78 -5.48 10.99
N GLN A 22 1.75 -4.65 11.06
CA GLN A 22 0.38 -5.04 10.67
C GLN A 22 0.24 -5.20 9.16
N ALA A 23 0.88 -4.32 8.37
CA ALA A 23 0.91 -4.34 6.92
C ALA A 23 2.19 -3.68 6.39
N PRO A 24 2.55 -3.86 5.12
CA PRO A 24 3.59 -3.09 4.48
C PRO A 24 3.25 -1.60 4.48
N ASP A 25 4.27 -0.77 4.66
CA ASP A 25 4.16 0.67 4.63
C ASP A 25 4.38 1.18 3.20
N PHE A 26 3.39 1.91 2.66
CA PHE A 26 3.45 2.53 1.36
C PHE A 26 3.56 4.06 1.51
N PRO A 27 4.21 4.76 0.58
CA PRO A 27 4.38 6.21 0.67
C PRO A 27 3.12 7.00 0.23
N THR A 28 1.95 6.39 0.26
CA THR A 28 0.66 7.02 -0.02
C THR A 28 -0.35 6.66 1.07
N ASP A 29 -1.31 7.54 1.32
CA ASP A 29 -2.37 7.33 2.31
C ASP A 29 -3.55 6.49 1.78
N ALA A 30 -3.32 5.72 0.73
CA ALA A 30 -4.31 4.80 0.17
C ALA A 30 -4.58 3.62 1.10
N GLU A 31 -5.78 3.07 1.03
CA GLU A 31 -6.23 2.00 1.90
C GLU A 31 -5.76 0.62 1.42
N ILE A 32 -5.22 -0.19 2.32
CA ILE A 32 -4.96 -1.61 2.08
C ILE A 32 -6.26 -2.38 2.39
N THR A 33 -6.82 -3.02 1.35
CA THR A 33 -8.08 -3.80 1.46
C THR A 33 -7.85 -5.31 1.61
N THR A 34 -6.59 -5.75 1.55
CA THR A 34 -6.21 -7.14 1.83
C THR A 34 -6.44 -7.44 3.30
N SER A 35 -7.04 -8.58 3.61
CA SER A 35 -7.36 -8.95 4.99
C SER A 35 -6.10 -9.15 5.85
N PRO A 36 -6.17 -8.90 7.16
CA PRO A 36 -5.04 -9.15 8.06
C PRO A 36 -4.53 -10.60 8.04
N GLU A 37 -5.40 -11.56 7.77
CA GLU A 37 -5.04 -12.98 7.66
C GLU A 37 -4.22 -13.24 6.41
N GLU A 38 -4.65 -12.72 5.26
CA GLU A 38 -3.90 -12.81 4.01
C GLU A 38 -2.54 -12.12 4.13
N ILE A 39 -2.44 -10.99 4.82
CA ILE A 39 -1.17 -10.30 5.09
C ILE A 39 -0.23 -11.18 5.93
N ARG A 40 -0.75 -11.84 6.98
CA ARG A 40 0.03 -12.79 7.77
C ARG A 40 0.56 -13.95 6.93
N ASP A 41 -0.25 -14.48 6.03
CA ASP A 41 0.17 -15.55 5.13
C ASP A 41 1.24 -15.08 4.14
N ILE A 42 1.15 -13.85 3.65
CA ILE A 42 2.21 -13.22 2.85
C ILE A 42 3.51 -13.15 3.67
N TYR A 43 3.43 -12.75 4.92
CA TYR A 43 4.61 -12.69 5.80
C TYR A 43 5.19 -14.05 6.15
N ARG A 44 4.37 -15.10 6.28
CA ARG A 44 4.83 -16.47 6.49
C ARG A 44 5.50 -17.07 5.26
N THR A 45 4.94 -16.82 4.10
CA THR A 45 5.41 -17.44 2.84
C THR A 45 6.44 -16.59 2.09
N GLY A 46 6.52 -15.30 2.39
CA GLY A 46 7.30 -14.31 1.64
C GLY A 46 6.75 -14.00 0.25
N ARG A 47 5.52 -14.43 -0.06
CA ARG A 47 4.88 -14.24 -1.37
C ARG A 47 3.40 -13.96 -1.21
N GLY A 48 2.84 -13.19 -2.15
CA GLY A 48 1.41 -12.94 -2.24
C GLY A 48 1.10 -11.69 -3.02
N SER A 49 -0.07 -11.11 -2.74
CA SER A 49 -0.53 -9.89 -3.39
C SER A 49 -1.26 -9.01 -2.37
N ILE A 50 -1.01 -7.71 -2.43
CA ILE A 50 -1.67 -6.70 -1.61
C ILE A 50 -2.53 -5.85 -2.51
N ARG A 51 -3.78 -5.66 -2.14
CA ARG A 51 -4.73 -4.81 -2.83
C ARG A 51 -4.82 -3.48 -2.10
N MET A 52 -4.66 -2.41 -2.88
CA MET A 52 -4.79 -1.04 -2.39
C MET A 52 -5.89 -0.32 -3.15
N ARG A 53 -6.61 0.53 -2.45
CA ARG A 53 -7.73 1.31 -2.96
C ARG A 53 -7.52 2.77 -2.63
N ALA A 54 -7.92 3.67 -3.56
CA ALA A 54 -7.91 5.10 -3.33
C ALA A 54 -8.77 5.47 -2.12
N ALA A 55 -8.28 6.39 -1.30
CA ALA A 55 -9.07 6.96 -0.22
C ALA A 55 -9.88 8.14 -0.74
N TRP A 56 -11.13 8.22 -0.33
CA TRP A 56 -12.07 9.23 -0.79
C TRP A 56 -13.04 9.65 0.31
N GLN A 57 -13.62 10.82 0.14
CA GLN A 57 -14.66 11.36 1.03
C GLN A 57 -15.73 12.09 0.25
N ARG A 58 -16.85 12.35 0.90
CA ARG A 58 -17.95 13.13 0.34
C ARG A 58 -17.80 14.58 0.76
N GLU A 59 -17.74 15.49 -0.21
CA GLU A 59 -17.69 16.92 0.02
C GLU A 59 -18.74 17.60 -0.89
N ASP A 60 -19.64 18.38 -0.33
CA ASP A 60 -20.67 19.16 -1.06
C ASP A 60 -21.41 18.37 -2.14
N GLY A 61 -21.68 17.10 -1.87
CA GLY A 61 -22.36 16.19 -2.78
C GLY A 61 -21.49 15.59 -3.89
N ALA A 62 -20.20 15.92 -3.94
CA ALA A 62 -19.22 15.32 -4.82
C ALA A 62 -18.37 14.25 -4.09
N VAL A 63 -17.66 13.47 -4.86
CA VAL A 63 -16.60 12.55 -4.38
C VAL A 63 -15.25 13.23 -4.56
N VAL A 64 -14.49 13.32 -3.49
CA VAL A 64 -13.13 13.85 -3.50
C VAL A 64 -12.17 12.73 -3.15
N LEU A 65 -11.26 12.41 -4.08
CA LEU A 65 -10.15 11.48 -3.87
C LEU A 65 -8.98 12.26 -3.30
N HIS A 66 -8.50 11.86 -2.13
CA HIS A 66 -7.38 12.52 -1.44
C HIS A 66 -6.13 11.66 -1.35
N ALA A 67 -6.23 10.36 -1.68
CA ALA A 67 -5.06 9.49 -1.82
C ALA A 67 -5.28 8.46 -2.92
N LEU A 68 -4.21 8.16 -3.67
CA LEU A 68 -4.21 7.17 -4.74
C LEU A 68 -3.32 5.98 -4.38
N PRO A 69 -3.59 4.78 -4.93
CA PRO A 69 -2.70 3.64 -4.81
C PRO A 69 -1.27 3.98 -5.27
N TYR A 70 -0.29 3.33 -4.69
CA TYR A 70 1.12 3.56 -4.99
C TYR A 70 1.42 3.50 -6.49
N GLN A 71 2.20 4.45 -7.01
CA GLN A 71 2.54 4.58 -8.43
C GLN A 71 1.32 4.77 -9.38
N VAL A 72 0.21 5.26 -8.88
CA VAL A 72 -0.93 5.67 -9.71
C VAL A 72 -0.90 7.17 -9.92
N SER A 73 -0.98 7.59 -11.17
CA SER A 73 -1.07 9.01 -11.54
C SER A 73 -2.53 9.47 -11.53
N GLY A 74 -2.79 10.65 -10.93
CA GLY A 74 -4.11 11.29 -10.95
C GLY A 74 -4.60 11.56 -12.37
N SER A 75 -3.74 12.07 -13.24
CA SER A 75 -4.06 12.33 -14.66
C SER A 75 -4.55 11.06 -15.37
N LYS A 76 -3.86 9.93 -15.16
CA LYS A 76 -4.24 8.65 -15.77
C LYS A 76 -5.60 8.17 -15.26
N VAL A 77 -5.89 8.34 -13.98
CA VAL A 77 -7.21 8.00 -13.40
C VAL A 77 -8.30 8.85 -14.04
N LEU A 78 -8.10 10.17 -14.14
CA LEU A 78 -9.06 11.07 -14.77
C LEU A 78 -9.28 10.73 -16.25
N GLU A 79 -8.22 10.38 -16.99
CA GLU A 79 -8.33 9.90 -18.38
C GLU A 79 -9.17 8.61 -18.48
N GLN A 80 -8.96 7.65 -17.58
CA GLN A 80 -9.74 6.40 -17.55
C GLN A 80 -11.21 6.66 -17.27
N ILE A 81 -11.53 7.56 -16.34
CA ILE A 81 -12.91 7.93 -16.01
C ILE A 81 -13.53 8.70 -17.19
N ALA A 82 -12.83 9.69 -17.75
CA ALA A 82 -13.28 10.47 -18.90
C ALA A 82 -13.58 9.58 -20.12
N ALA A 83 -12.73 8.59 -20.39
CA ALA A 83 -12.95 7.63 -21.48
C ALA A 83 -14.25 6.82 -21.27
N GLN A 84 -14.57 6.44 -20.03
CA GLN A 84 -15.82 5.76 -19.70
C GLN A 84 -17.04 6.69 -19.84
N MET A 85 -16.89 7.98 -19.48
CA MET A 85 -17.94 8.99 -19.68
C MET A 85 -18.23 9.20 -21.17
N GLN A 86 -17.20 9.33 -22.01
CA GLN A 86 -17.33 9.44 -23.47
C GLN A 86 -17.98 8.20 -24.09
N ALA A 87 -17.64 7.02 -23.58
CA ALA A 87 -18.26 5.76 -23.99
C ALA A 87 -19.67 5.56 -23.42
N LYS A 88 -20.25 6.56 -22.71
CA LYS A 88 -21.56 6.52 -22.06
C LYS A 88 -21.72 5.38 -21.04
N LYS A 89 -20.63 4.88 -20.48
CA LYS A 89 -20.61 3.84 -19.43
C LYS A 89 -20.76 4.38 -18.03
N LEU A 90 -20.60 5.69 -17.85
CA LEU A 90 -20.73 6.41 -16.56
C LEU A 90 -21.78 7.53 -16.64
N PRO A 91 -23.07 7.21 -16.85
CA PRO A 91 -24.12 8.23 -16.97
C PRO A 91 -24.35 9.01 -15.66
N MET A 92 -23.91 8.47 -14.51
CA MET A 92 -24.03 9.06 -13.19
C MET A 92 -23.00 10.17 -12.91
N VAL A 93 -21.93 10.29 -13.69
CA VAL A 93 -20.90 11.34 -13.56
C VAL A 93 -21.19 12.47 -14.52
N SER A 94 -21.14 13.72 -14.03
CA SER A 94 -21.34 14.92 -14.84
C SER A 94 -20.05 15.63 -15.18
N ASP A 95 -19.09 15.68 -14.26
CA ASP A 95 -17.84 16.44 -14.39
C ASP A 95 -16.69 15.80 -13.62
N LEU A 96 -15.46 16.08 -14.06
CA LEU A 96 -14.21 15.67 -13.42
C LEU A 96 -13.30 16.88 -13.30
N ARG A 97 -12.70 17.07 -12.13
CA ARG A 97 -11.76 18.17 -11.90
C ARG A 97 -10.53 17.68 -11.17
N ASP A 98 -9.37 18.23 -11.55
CA ASP A 98 -8.14 18.12 -10.80
C ASP A 98 -7.95 19.44 -10.02
N GLU A 99 -8.13 19.37 -8.73
CA GLU A 99 -7.96 20.48 -7.80
C GLU A 99 -6.71 20.30 -6.93
N SER A 100 -5.78 19.43 -7.36
CA SER A 100 -4.53 19.18 -6.65
C SER A 100 -3.64 20.42 -6.64
N ASP A 101 -3.05 20.73 -5.48
CA ASP A 101 -2.15 21.84 -5.27
C ASP A 101 -0.99 21.44 -4.33
N HIS A 102 -0.21 22.40 -3.85
CA HIS A 102 0.92 22.14 -2.95
C HIS A 102 0.49 21.78 -1.52
N GLU A 103 -0.71 22.20 -1.09
CA GLU A 103 -1.28 21.85 0.22
C GLU A 103 -2.02 20.50 0.16
N HIS A 104 -2.65 20.23 -0.98
CA HIS A 104 -3.39 19.00 -1.27
C HIS A 104 -2.81 18.32 -2.52
N PRO A 105 -1.69 17.59 -2.42
CA PRO A 105 -1.00 17.00 -3.57
C PRO A 105 -1.85 16.02 -4.38
N THR A 106 -2.92 15.52 -3.80
CA THR A 106 -3.94 14.70 -4.47
C THR A 106 -5.31 15.21 -4.06
N ARG A 107 -6.01 15.87 -4.98
CA ARG A 107 -7.39 16.30 -4.82
C ARG A 107 -8.11 16.18 -6.16
N LEU A 108 -8.67 14.99 -6.43
CA LEU A 108 -9.43 14.73 -7.65
C LEU A 108 -10.90 14.71 -7.31
N VAL A 109 -11.69 15.55 -7.99
CA VAL A 109 -13.11 15.72 -7.72
C VAL A 109 -13.94 15.09 -8.82
N ILE A 110 -14.83 14.18 -8.42
CA ILE A 110 -15.81 13.52 -9.30
C ILE A 110 -17.20 14.07 -8.95
N VAL A 111 -17.81 14.79 -9.87
CA VAL A 111 -19.11 15.42 -9.66
C VAL A 111 -20.22 14.50 -10.18
N PRO A 112 -21.12 14.02 -9.32
CA PRO A 112 -22.25 13.22 -9.76
C PRO A 112 -23.27 14.11 -10.51
N ARG A 113 -24.05 13.50 -11.40
CA ARG A 113 -25.07 14.22 -12.20
C ARG A 113 -26.23 14.75 -11.35
N SER A 114 -26.50 14.13 -10.23
CA SER A 114 -27.54 14.56 -9.28
C SER A 114 -27.26 14.02 -7.89
N ASN A 115 -27.89 14.63 -6.89
CA ASN A 115 -27.80 14.21 -5.48
C ASN A 115 -28.48 12.85 -5.20
N ARG A 116 -29.14 12.25 -6.21
CA ARG A 116 -29.77 10.93 -6.11
C ARG A 116 -28.84 9.79 -6.52
N VAL A 117 -27.66 10.11 -7.02
CA VAL A 117 -26.66 9.09 -7.40
C VAL A 117 -26.17 8.39 -6.14
N ASP A 118 -26.17 7.06 -6.17
CA ASP A 118 -25.52 6.23 -5.16
C ASP A 118 -24.00 6.32 -5.35
N LEU A 119 -23.35 7.12 -4.51
CA LEU A 119 -21.90 7.36 -4.59
C LEU A 119 -21.09 6.10 -4.25
N ASP A 120 -21.58 5.24 -3.36
CA ASP A 120 -20.87 4.02 -2.98
C ASP A 120 -20.91 3.00 -4.12
N ALA A 121 -22.05 2.87 -4.80
CA ALA A 121 -22.17 2.03 -5.99
C ALA A 121 -21.32 2.58 -7.15
N MET A 122 -21.29 3.90 -7.34
CA MET A 122 -20.44 4.56 -8.34
C MET A 122 -18.96 4.29 -8.05
N MET A 123 -18.50 4.47 -6.81
CA MET A 123 -17.11 4.20 -6.42
C MET A 123 -16.75 2.72 -6.55
N SER A 124 -17.65 1.80 -6.20
CA SER A 124 -17.44 0.37 -6.38
C SER A 124 -17.22 0.01 -7.86
N HIS A 125 -17.97 0.64 -8.77
CA HIS A 125 -17.75 0.49 -10.21
C HIS A 125 -16.39 1.06 -10.64
N LEU A 126 -16.01 2.24 -10.16
CA LEU A 126 -14.74 2.87 -10.49
C LEU A 126 -13.54 2.08 -9.96
N PHE A 127 -13.63 1.51 -8.77
CA PHE A 127 -12.61 0.59 -8.24
C PHE A 127 -12.42 -0.65 -9.12
N ALA A 128 -13.49 -1.20 -9.66
CA ALA A 128 -13.43 -2.37 -10.52
C ALA A 128 -12.92 -2.09 -11.94
N THR A 129 -13.00 -0.83 -12.41
CA THR A 129 -12.80 -0.49 -13.83
C THR A 129 -11.66 0.50 -14.09
N THR A 130 -11.02 1.00 -13.05
CA THR A 130 -9.92 1.97 -13.14
C THR A 130 -8.75 1.61 -12.21
N ASP A 131 -7.66 2.36 -12.30
CA ASP A 131 -6.50 2.22 -11.40
C ASP A 131 -6.76 2.78 -9.98
N LEU A 132 -8.00 3.16 -9.63
CA LEU A 132 -8.38 3.52 -8.26
C LEU A 132 -8.30 2.35 -7.28
N GLU A 133 -8.31 1.12 -7.77
CA GLU A 133 -7.90 -0.07 -7.03
C GLU A 133 -6.81 -0.79 -7.80
N ARG A 134 -5.72 -1.16 -7.12
CA ARG A 134 -4.63 -1.92 -7.73
C ARG A 134 -4.13 -3.04 -6.82
N THR A 135 -3.65 -4.09 -7.45
CA THR A 135 -3.02 -5.22 -6.79
C THR A 135 -1.51 -5.17 -7.01
N TYR A 136 -0.76 -5.26 -5.91
CA TYR A 136 0.71 -5.27 -5.90
C TYR A 136 1.20 -6.65 -5.51
N ARG A 137 2.08 -7.21 -6.35
CA ARG A 137 2.71 -8.49 -6.05
C ARG A 137 3.80 -8.30 -5.00
N VAL A 138 3.72 -9.07 -3.92
CA VAL A 138 4.75 -9.15 -2.89
C VAL A 138 5.61 -10.37 -3.14
N ASN A 139 6.94 -10.17 -3.10
CA ASN A 139 7.92 -11.23 -3.18
C ASN A 139 9.14 -10.84 -2.35
N LEU A 140 9.29 -11.41 -1.17
CA LEU A 140 10.40 -11.17 -0.26
C LEU A 140 11.64 -11.97 -0.70
N ASN A 141 12.06 -11.76 -1.94
CA ASN A 141 13.28 -12.34 -2.47
C ASN A 141 14.49 -11.48 -2.05
N VAL A 142 15.25 -11.96 -1.09
CA VAL A 142 16.36 -11.22 -0.48
C VAL A 142 17.63 -12.06 -0.50
N ILE A 143 18.79 -11.40 -0.44
CA ILE A 143 20.08 -12.06 -0.26
C ILE A 143 20.26 -12.32 1.24
N GLY A 144 20.27 -13.59 1.64
CA GLY A 144 20.45 -13.98 3.03
C GLY A 144 21.90 -13.91 3.49
N MET A 145 22.15 -14.25 4.75
CA MET A 145 23.47 -14.27 5.37
C MET A 145 24.46 -15.24 4.67
N ASN A 146 23.94 -16.21 3.91
CA ASN A 146 24.72 -17.14 3.09
C ASN A 146 25.13 -16.56 1.72
N GLY A 147 24.83 -15.31 1.43
CA GLY A 147 25.11 -14.64 0.15
C GLY A 147 24.26 -15.10 -1.03
N ARG A 148 23.23 -15.92 -0.82
CA ARG A 148 22.37 -16.45 -1.88
C ARG A 148 21.00 -15.79 -1.86
N PRO A 149 20.45 -15.45 -3.05
CA PRO A 149 19.08 -14.96 -3.15
C PRO A 149 18.08 -16.10 -2.85
N GLY A 150 16.98 -15.74 -2.21
CA GLY A 150 15.91 -16.68 -1.90
C GLY A 150 14.70 -15.98 -1.31
N VAL A 151 13.53 -16.57 -1.51
CA VAL A 151 12.30 -16.08 -0.89
C VAL A 151 12.30 -16.49 0.57
N ARG A 152 12.04 -15.51 1.45
CA ARG A 152 12.08 -15.69 2.90
C ARG A 152 10.82 -15.16 3.54
N SER A 153 10.43 -15.77 4.65
CA SER A 153 9.41 -15.21 5.53
C SER A 153 9.90 -13.94 6.23
N LEU A 154 8.98 -13.12 6.72
CA LEU A 154 9.31 -11.85 7.37
C LEU A 154 10.21 -12.06 8.60
N ASP A 155 9.94 -13.08 9.42
CA ASP A 155 10.76 -13.39 10.60
C ASP A 155 12.18 -13.78 10.22
N MET A 156 12.39 -14.57 9.16
CA MET A 156 13.72 -14.89 8.64
C MET A 156 14.47 -13.64 8.17
N VAL A 157 13.79 -12.74 7.45
CA VAL A 157 14.39 -11.47 6.99
C VAL A 157 14.82 -10.62 8.18
N LEU A 158 13.98 -10.50 9.20
CA LEU A 158 14.31 -9.70 10.38
C LEU A 158 15.43 -10.32 11.22
N ARG A 159 15.44 -11.64 11.37
CA ARG A 159 16.53 -12.38 12.07
C ARG A 159 17.87 -12.21 11.36
N ASP A 160 17.91 -12.42 10.05
CA ASP A 160 19.09 -12.21 9.23
C ASP A 160 19.58 -10.75 9.35
N TRP A 161 18.66 -9.78 9.31
CA TRP A 161 19.00 -8.36 9.47
C TRP A 161 19.61 -8.06 10.85
N VAL A 162 19.03 -8.57 11.93
CA VAL A 162 19.57 -8.42 13.29
C VAL A 162 20.99 -8.99 13.39
N GLN A 163 21.19 -10.18 12.87
CA GLN A 163 22.51 -10.84 12.87
C GLN A 163 23.52 -10.02 12.06
N PHE A 164 23.17 -9.61 10.85
CA PHE A 164 24.01 -8.77 9.99
C PHE A 164 24.34 -7.43 10.68
N ARG A 165 23.35 -6.79 11.30
CA ARG A 165 23.54 -5.51 11.99
C ARG A 165 24.50 -5.63 13.18
N ARG A 166 24.36 -6.67 13.99
CA ARG A 166 25.29 -6.96 15.12
C ARG A 166 26.73 -7.10 14.63
N GLN A 167 26.97 -7.87 13.57
CA GLN A 167 28.31 -8.03 12.98
C GLN A 167 28.85 -6.70 12.44
N THR A 168 28.02 -5.91 11.78
CA THR A 168 28.42 -4.62 11.21
C THR A 168 28.77 -3.61 12.30
N VAL A 169 27.97 -3.54 13.36
CA VAL A 169 28.26 -2.65 14.51
C VAL A 169 29.56 -3.06 15.18
N ARG A 170 29.77 -4.37 15.43
CA ARG A 170 30.99 -4.88 16.01
C ARG A 170 32.23 -4.48 15.19
N ARG A 171 32.25 -4.76 13.88
CA ARG A 171 33.35 -4.38 12.98
C ARG A 171 33.61 -2.88 12.98
N ARG A 172 32.56 -2.05 13.05
CA ARG A 172 32.70 -0.59 13.13
C ARG A 172 33.34 -0.13 14.44
N LEU A 173 33.01 -0.79 15.56
CA LEU A 173 33.61 -0.47 16.84
C LEU A 173 35.06 -0.91 16.92
N GLU A 174 35.38 -2.11 16.42
CA GLU A 174 36.78 -2.64 16.32
C GLU A 174 37.65 -1.67 15.51
N TYR A 175 37.20 -1.23 14.32
CA TYR A 175 37.91 -0.26 13.49
C TYR A 175 38.13 1.11 14.16
N ARG A 176 37.24 1.52 15.08
CA ARG A 176 37.41 2.79 15.81
C ARG A 176 38.34 2.70 17.00
N LEU A 177 38.67 1.50 17.44
CA LEU A 177 39.59 1.24 18.53
C LEU A 177 41.05 1.09 18.06
N GLU A 178 41.25 0.80 16.77
CA GLU A 178 42.57 0.83 16.11
C GLU A 178 43.01 2.26 15.77
#